data_264fde3a148e894ba8274e03ba0cc714
#
_entry.id   264fde3a148e894ba8274e03ba0cc714
#
_cell.length_a   1.000
_cell.length_b   1.000
_cell.length_c   1.000
_cell.angle_alpha   90.00
_cell.angle_beta   90.00
_cell.angle_gamma   90.00
#
_symmetry.space_group_name_H-M   'P 1'
#
loop_
_entity.id
_entity.type
_entity.pdbx_description
1 polymer ?
#
loop_
_entity_poly.entity_id
_entity_poly.type
_entity_poly.pdbx_seq_one_letter_code
_entity_poly.pdbx_strand_id
1 'polypeptide(L)'
;MSTLHLIDHPLVQHKLTLMRRKEASTNSFRRMLGELSTLMAYEITRDMPLQDIDIETPLETMTGKVIDGKKLVLVSILRAGNGFLDGMLNVVPGARIGHIGLYRDPETLQPVEYYFKMPSEMEERDVLVVDPMLATGNSAAAAVARLKQLNPKSIKFMCLLAAPEGVATMQKAHPDVDIYTAAVDRQLDAHGYILPGLGDAGDRIFGTK
;
A
#
# COMPACT_ATOMS: atom_id res chain seq x y z
N MET A 1 3.47 18.56 5.17
CA MET A 1 4.07 17.55 6.07
C MET A 1 3.34 16.24 5.86
N SER A 2 4.06 15.12 5.77
CA SER A 2 3.47 13.78 5.66
C SER A 2 2.57 13.51 6.85
N THR A 3 1.34 13.09 6.58
CA THR A 3 0.36 12.72 7.60
C THR A 3 0.30 11.20 7.74
N LEU A 4 0.24 10.72 8.97
CA LEU A 4 -0.05 9.34 9.28
C LEU A 4 -1.55 9.16 9.50
N HIS A 5 -2.19 8.42 8.61
CA HIS A 5 -3.62 8.11 8.66
C HIS A 5 -3.82 6.70 9.23
N LEU A 6 -4.39 6.62 10.42
CA LEU A 6 -4.77 5.34 11.03
C LEU A 6 -6.18 4.95 10.57
N ILE A 7 -6.29 3.79 9.92
CA ILE A 7 -7.59 3.23 9.48
C ILE A 7 -8.12 2.34 10.62
N ASP A 8 -8.83 2.96 11.56
CA ASP A 8 -9.31 2.33 12.79
C ASP A 8 -10.74 1.73 12.70
N HIS A 9 -11.25 1.60 11.47
CA HIS A 9 -12.58 1.04 11.23
C HIS A 9 -12.74 -0.34 11.90
N PRO A 10 -13.85 -0.63 12.62
CA PRO A 10 -14.03 -1.90 13.37
C PRO A 10 -13.81 -3.16 12.54
N LEU A 11 -14.24 -3.21 11.28
CA LEU A 11 -14.01 -4.36 10.40
C LEU A 11 -12.53 -4.55 10.07
N VAL A 12 -11.78 -3.46 9.90
CA VAL A 12 -10.33 -3.52 9.67
C VAL A 12 -9.63 -4.07 10.90
N GLN A 13 -9.94 -3.54 12.08
CA GLN A 13 -9.33 -3.98 13.34
C GLN A 13 -9.67 -5.44 13.66
N HIS A 14 -10.92 -5.86 13.45
CA HIS A 14 -11.34 -7.25 13.63
C HIS A 14 -10.55 -8.21 12.74
N LYS A 15 -10.49 -7.93 11.43
CA LYS A 15 -9.77 -8.78 10.46
C LYS A 15 -8.26 -8.80 10.72
N LEU A 16 -7.68 -7.66 11.05
CA LEU A 16 -6.28 -7.56 11.41
C LEU A 16 -5.96 -8.42 12.65
N THR A 17 -6.81 -8.38 13.68
CA THR A 17 -6.66 -9.21 14.88
C THR A 17 -6.64 -10.70 14.54
N LEU A 18 -7.56 -11.16 13.69
CA LEU A 18 -7.58 -12.56 13.27
C LEU A 18 -6.36 -12.93 12.43
N MET A 19 -5.90 -12.03 11.58
CA MET A 19 -4.73 -12.21 10.70
C MET A 19 -3.42 -12.32 11.50
N ARG A 20 -3.31 -11.61 12.64
CA ARG A 20 -2.15 -11.66 13.53
C ARG A 20 -1.94 -13.02 14.19
N ARG A 21 -2.98 -13.83 14.35
CA ARG A 21 -2.92 -15.11 15.05
C ARG A 21 -1.92 -16.05 14.40
N LYS A 22 -1.06 -16.68 15.20
CA LYS A 22 -0.03 -17.62 14.73
C LYS A 22 -0.63 -18.87 14.04
N GLU A 23 -1.86 -19.24 14.43
CA GLU A 23 -2.57 -20.39 13.87
C GLU A 23 -3.26 -20.09 12.53
N ALA A 24 -3.29 -18.82 12.09
CA ALA A 24 -3.89 -18.46 10.81
C ALA A 24 -3.12 -19.13 9.66
N SER A 25 -3.82 -19.99 8.92
CA SER A 25 -3.24 -20.66 7.76
C SER A 25 -2.92 -19.67 6.64
N THR A 26 -2.03 -20.04 5.73
CA THR A 26 -1.72 -19.26 4.52
C THR A 26 -2.97 -18.88 3.73
N ASN A 27 -3.92 -19.80 3.59
CA ASN A 27 -5.20 -19.52 2.93
C ASN A 27 -6.02 -18.46 3.66
N SER A 28 -6.18 -18.59 4.99
CA SER A 28 -6.89 -17.61 5.80
C SER A 28 -6.19 -16.25 5.78
N PHE A 29 -4.85 -16.24 5.82
CA PHE A 29 -4.06 -15.04 5.77
C PHE A 29 -4.25 -14.28 4.45
N ARG A 30 -4.16 -14.96 3.30
CA ARG A 30 -4.40 -14.38 1.96
C ARG A 30 -5.81 -13.81 1.84
N ARG A 31 -6.82 -14.56 2.29
CA ARG A 31 -8.21 -14.09 2.24
C ARG A 31 -8.40 -12.81 3.06
N MET A 32 -7.93 -12.80 4.31
CA MET A 32 -8.02 -11.62 5.17
C MET A 32 -7.24 -10.43 4.60
N LEU A 33 -6.08 -10.68 4.00
CA LEU A 33 -5.31 -9.63 3.33
C LEU A 33 -6.10 -9.00 2.16
N GLY A 34 -6.72 -9.81 1.30
CA GLY A 34 -7.57 -9.31 0.22
C GLY A 34 -8.76 -8.49 0.72
N GLU A 35 -9.45 -8.98 1.79
CA GLU A 35 -10.56 -8.27 2.42
C GLU A 35 -10.11 -6.93 3.04
N LEU A 36 -8.97 -6.92 3.75
CA LEU A 36 -8.37 -5.70 4.30
C LEU A 36 -7.95 -4.72 3.20
N SER A 37 -7.34 -5.23 2.13
CA SER A 37 -6.94 -4.43 0.98
C SER A 37 -8.13 -3.71 0.33
N THR A 38 -9.28 -4.38 0.21
CA THR A 38 -10.53 -3.80 -0.29
C THR A 38 -11.02 -2.66 0.60
N LEU A 39 -11.08 -2.88 1.93
CA LEU A 39 -11.54 -1.88 2.89
C LEU A 39 -10.57 -0.67 2.95
N MET A 40 -9.28 -0.93 2.95
CA MET A 40 -8.27 0.13 2.99
C MET A 40 -8.20 0.91 1.67
N ALA A 41 -8.43 0.25 0.53
CA ALA A 41 -8.53 0.92 -0.76
C ALA A 41 -9.67 1.94 -0.79
N TYR A 42 -10.81 1.61 -0.21
CA TYR A 42 -11.94 2.54 -0.07
C TYR A 42 -11.55 3.80 0.72
N GLU A 43 -10.82 3.63 1.83
CA GLU A 43 -10.41 4.78 2.66
C GLU A 43 -9.33 5.64 1.98
N ILE A 44 -8.30 5.03 1.40
CA ILE A 44 -7.19 5.80 0.81
C ILE A 44 -7.58 6.56 -0.47
N THR A 45 -8.68 6.15 -1.10
CA THR A 45 -9.22 6.82 -2.31
C THR A 45 -10.28 7.87 -2.02
N ARG A 46 -10.59 8.15 -0.75
CA ARG A 46 -11.68 9.03 -0.31
C ARG A 46 -11.60 10.46 -0.87
N ASP A 47 -10.42 10.97 -1.09
CA ASP A 47 -10.12 12.33 -1.55
C ASP A 47 -9.80 12.41 -3.06
N MET A 48 -10.07 11.33 -3.82
CA MET A 48 -9.87 11.38 -5.27
C MET A 48 -10.80 12.41 -5.91
N PRO A 49 -10.27 13.27 -6.81
CA PRO A 49 -11.08 14.28 -7.47
C PRO A 49 -12.11 13.64 -8.40
N LEU A 50 -13.25 14.29 -8.51
CA LEU A 50 -14.34 13.90 -9.41
C LEU A 50 -14.53 14.97 -10.48
N GLN A 51 -14.89 14.55 -11.70
CA GLN A 51 -15.33 15.41 -12.78
C GLN A 51 -16.77 15.11 -13.16
N ASP A 52 -17.46 16.12 -13.66
CA ASP A 52 -18.82 15.98 -14.18
C ASP A 52 -18.78 15.49 -15.63
N ILE A 53 -19.67 14.55 -15.95
CA ILE A 53 -19.91 14.08 -17.32
C ILE A 53 -21.42 13.95 -17.55
N ASP A 54 -21.85 14.24 -18.78
CA ASP A 54 -23.22 13.95 -19.17
C ASP A 54 -23.35 12.48 -19.57
N ILE A 55 -24.36 11.83 -19.01
CA ILE A 55 -24.70 10.43 -19.26
C ILE A 55 -26.16 10.31 -19.65
N GLU A 56 -26.50 9.28 -20.40
CA GLU A 56 -27.87 8.90 -20.70
C GLU A 56 -28.27 7.71 -19.82
N THR A 57 -29.30 7.89 -19.01
CA THR A 57 -29.94 6.82 -18.26
C THR A 57 -31.04 6.18 -19.09
N PRO A 58 -31.63 5.05 -18.68
CA PRO A 58 -32.79 4.49 -19.40
C PRO A 58 -34.03 5.41 -19.47
N LEU A 59 -34.05 6.50 -18.69
CA LEU A 59 -35.21 7.40 -18.61
C LEU A 59 -34.93 8.79 -19.15
N GLU A 60 -33.74 9.35 -18.88
CA GLU A 60 -33.39 10.72 -19.26
C GLU A 60 -31.88 10.97 -19.23
N THR A 61 -31.42 12.05 -19.85
CA THR A 61 -30.05 12.55 -19.74
C THR A 61 -29.83 13.22 -18.39
N MET A 62 -28.69 12.97 -17.76
CA MET A 62 -28.29 13.62 -16.52
C MET A 62 -26.79 13.89 -16.46
N THR A 63 -26.39 14.85 -15.63
CA THR A 63 -24.98 15.04 -15.26
C THR A 63 -24.61 14.10 -14.11
N GLY A 64 -23.63 13.22 -14.31
CA GLY A 64 -23.07 12.30 -13.31
C GLY A 64 -21.64 12.65 -12.95
N LYS A 65 -21.07 11.94 -11.96
CA LYS A 65 -19.69 12.14 -11.50
C LYS A 65 -18.86 10.88 -11.74
N VAL A 66 -17.66 11.08 -12.28
CA VAL A 66 -16.63 10.03 -12.42
C VAL A 66 -15.31 10.51 -11.83
N ILE A 67 -14.41 9.57 -11.52
CA ILE A 67 -13.07 9.91 -11.05
C ILE A 67 -12.36 10.72 -12.14
N ASP A 68 -11.81 11.87 -11.76
CA ASP A 68 -11.07 12.76 -12.65
C ASP A 68 -9.66 12.24 -12.95
N GLY A 69 -9.16 12.59 -14.13
CA GLY A 69 -7.78 12.37 -14.53
C GLY A 69 -7.48 10.97 -15.05
N LYS A 70 -6.18 10.67 -15.11
CA LYS A 70 -5.66 9.37 -15.55
C LYS A 70 -5.89 8.30 -14.51
N LYS A 71 -5.94 7.04 -14.96
CA LYS A 71 -6.11 5.88 -14.10
C LYS A 71 -5.02 5.81 -13.02
N LEU A 72 -5.45 5.55 -11.79
CA LEU A 72 -4.60 5.31 -10.63
C LEU A 72 -3.54 4.23 -10.94
N VAL A 73 -2.36 4.38 -10.36
CA VAL A 73 -1.30 3.35 -10.40
C VAL A 73 -1.11 2.75 -9.01
N LEU A 74 -1.29 1.44 -8.91
CA LEU A 74 -0.91 0.65 -7.74
C LEU A 74 0.52 0.16 -7.93
N VAL A 75 1.41 0.52 -7.02
CA VAL A 75 2.80 0.07 -7.07
C VAL A 75 3.07 -0.87 -5.90
N SER A 76 3.29 -2.14 -6.23
CA SER A 76 3.61 -3.18 -5.26
C SER A 76 5.12 -3.26 -5.03
N ILE A 77 5.53 -3.19 -3.76
CA ILE A 77 6.89 -3.58 -3.37
C ILE A 77 6.95 -5.10 -3.28
N LEU A 78 7.69 -5.70 -4.19
CA LEU A 78 7.83 -7.16 -4.28
C LEU A 78 8.59 -7.70 -3.06
N ARG A 79 8.23 -8.86 -2.59
CA ARG A 79 7.17 -9.82 -3.00
C ARG A 79 5.83 -9.54 -2.32
N ALA A 80 5.87 -9.15 -1.03
CA ALA A 80 4.71 -9.14 -0.14
C ALA A 80 3.62 -8.12 -0.53
N GLY A 81 3.99 -6.99 -1.14
CA GLY A 81 3.05 -5.99 -1.63
C GLY A 81 2.03 -6.53 -2.65
N ASN A 82 2.37 -7.60 -3.39
CA ASN A 82 1.42 -8.24 -4.31
C ASN A 82 0.14 -8.72 -3.64
N GLY A 83 0.21 -9.05 -2.35
CA GLY A 83 -0.96 -9.49 -1.60
C GLY A 83 -2.08 -8.45 -1.48
N PHE A 84 -1.78 -7.17 -1.71
CA PHE A 84 -2.79 -6.10 -1.73
C PHE A 84 -3.54 -5.99 -3.05
N LEU A 85 -2.93 -6.39 -4.17
CA LEU A 85 -3.39 -5.99 -5.50
C LEU A 85 -4.80 -6.48 -5.82
N ASP A 86 -5.11 -7.74 -5.56
CA ASP A 86 -6.42 -8.31 -5.88
C ASP A 86 -7.56 -7.59 -5.15
N GLY A 87 -7.37 -7.33 -3.85
CA GLY A 87 -8.37 -6.61 -3.05
C GLY A 87 -8.57 -5.16 -3.52
N MET A 88 -7.49 -4.48 -3.90
CA MET A 88 -7.55 -3.11 -4.41
C MET A 88 -8.19 -3.04 -5.80
N LEU A 89 -7.87 -4.00 -6.69
CA LEU A 89 -8.46 -4.07 -8.02
C LEU A 89 -9.97 -4.38 -8.01
N ASN A 90 -10.48 -5.02 -6.96
CA ASN A 90 -11.92 -5.18 -6.78
C ASN A 90 -12.64 -3.84 -6.59
N VAL A 91 -11.95 -2.83 -6.03
CA VAL A 91 -12.51 -1.48 -5.81
C VAL A 91 -12.20 -0.55 -7.00
N VAL A 92 -10.98 -0.63 -7.55
CA VAL A 92 -10.53 0.21 -8.67
C VAL A 92 -10.02 -0.67 -9.81
N PRO A 93 -10.92 -1.37 -10.54
CA PRO A 93 -10.54 -2.36 -11.56
C PRO A 93 -9.80 -1.73 -12.75
N GLY A 94 -9.95 -0.43 -12.97
CA GLY A 94 -9.25 0.30 -14.01
C GLY A 94 -7.83 0.72 -13.66
N ALA A 95 -7.36 0.52 -12.43
CA ALA A 95 -6.01 0.90 -12.01
C ALA A 95 -4.94 0.21 -12.86
N ARG A 96 -3.82 0.90 -13.03
CA ARG A 96 -2.61 0.32 -13.62
C ARG A 96 -1.73 -0.24 -12.52
N ILE A 97 -0.88 -1.21 -12.85
CA ILE A 97 0.00 -1.85 -11.87
C ILE A 97 1.45 -1.61 -12.25
N GLY A 98 2.24 -1.18 -11.28
CA GLY A 98 3.69 -1.17 -11.31
C GLY A 98 4.27 -2.08 -10.24
N HIS A 99 5.51 -2.51 -10.41
CA HIS A 99 6.23 -3.33 -9.45
C HIS A 99 7.63 -2.79 -9.21
N ILE A 100 8.03 -2.79 -7.95
CA ILE A 100 9.41 -2.51 -7.52
C ILE A 100 9.91 -3.71 -6.73
N GLY A 101 10.96 -4.34 -7.21
CA GLY A 101 11.67 -5.40 -6.49
C GLY A 101 12.87 -4.82 -5.76
N LEU A 102 12.88 -4.94 -4.45
CA LEU A 102 13.97 -4.53 -3.58
C LEU A 102 14.38 -5.68 -2.67
N TYR A 103 15.67 -5.88 -2.50
CA TYR A 103 16.18 -6.75 -1.43
C TYR A 103 17.16 -5.95 -0.57
N ARG A 104 17.36 -6.40 0.66
CA ARG A 104 18.37 -5.82 1.55
C ARG A 104 19.70 -6.53 1.29
N ASP A 105 20.69 -5.77 0.87
CA ASP A 105 22.06 -6.27 0.73
C ASP A 105 22.55 -6.79 2.10
N PRO A 106 23.06 -8.04 2.17
CA PRO A 106 23.43 -8.66 3.45
C PRO A 106 24.65 -8.01 4.10
N GLU A 107 25.53 -7.36 3.34
CA GLU A 107 26.74 -6.72 3.85
C GLU A 107 26.49 -5.27 4.22
N THR A 108 25.86 -4.49 3.33
CA THR A 108 25.65 -3.05 3.51
C THR A 108 24.34 -2.71 4.21
N LEU A 109 23.40 -3.67 4.29
CA LEU A 109 22.03 -3.51 4.77
C LEU A 109 21.23 -2.46 4.00
N GLN A 110 21.72 -1.99 2.85
CA GLN A 110 21.03 -1.03 2.00
C GLN A 110 20.04 -1.74 1.06
N PRO A 111 18.94 -1.08 0.69
CA PRO A 111 18.01 -1.61 -0.31
C PRO A 111 18.66 -1.57 -1.70
N VAL A 112 18.63 -2.72 -2.39
CA VAL A 112 19.11 -2.87 -3.77
C VAL A 112 17.92 -3.18 -4.67
N GLU A 113 17.77 -2.37 -5.75
CA GLU A 113 16.73 -2.58 -6.76
C GLU A 113 17.16 -3.71 -7.72
N TYR A 114 16.30 -4.72 -7.88
CA TYR A 114 16.50 -5.79 -8.85
C TYR A 114 15.40 -5.85 -9.92
N TYR A 115 14.29 -5.13 -9.70
CA TYR A 115 13.19 -5.07 -10.65
C TYR A 115 12.46 -3.74 -10.55
N PHE A 116 12.20 -3.13 -11.70
CA PHE A 116 11.42 -1.91 -11.79
C PHE A 116 10.61 -1.88 -13.08
N LYS A 117 9.29 -1.91 -12.96
CA LYS A 117 8.39 -1.85 -14.12
C LYS A 117 7.20 -0.97 -13.77
N MET A 118 7.02 0.12 -14.55
CA MET A 118 5.94 1.08 -14.36
C MET A 118 5.13 1.25 -15.65
N PRO A 119 3.86 1.67 -15.53
CA PRO A 119 3.10 2.16 -16.67
C PRO A 119 3.74 3.41 -17.31
N SER A 120 3.30 3.76 -18.51
CA SER A 120 3.65 5.03 -19.14
C SER A 120 2.90 6.22 -18.52
N GLU A 121 3.37 7.44 -18.81
CA GLU A 121 2.70 8.70 -18.42
C GLU A 121 2.52 8.84 -16.90
N MET A 122 3.55 8.47 -16.15
CA MET A 122 3.52 8.51 -14.68
C MET A 122 3.29 9.93 -14.13
N GLU A 123 3.74 10.94 -14.86
CA GLU A 123 3.62 12.36 -14.52
C GLU A 123 2.16 12.85 -14.47
N GLU A 124 1.24 12.14 -15.09
CA GLU A 124 -0.19 12.45 -15.08
C GLU A 124 -0.99 11.58 -14.08
N ARG A 125 -0.31 10.75 -13.28
CA ARG A 125 -0.98 9.72 -12.47
C ARG A 125 -0.78 9.91 -10.97
N ASP A 126 -1.82 9.61 -10.23
CA ASP A 126 -1.75 9.39 -8.80
C ASP A 126 -1.25 7.96 -8.53
N VAL A 127 -0.35 7.82 -7.56
CA VAL A 127 0.33 6.55 -7.24
C VAL A 127 0.04 6.12 -5.82
N LEU A 128 -0.40 4.87 -5.65
CA LEU A 128 -0.49 4.21 -4.34
C LEU A 128 0.60 3.13 -4.26
N VAL A 129 1.58 3.34 -3.40
CA VAL A 129 2.62 2.35 -3.09
C VAL A 129 2.12 1.45 -1.98
N VAL A 130 2.23 0.14 -2.15
CA VAL A 130 1.72 -0.84 -1.18
C VAL A 130 2.78 -1.85 -0.76
N ASP A 131 2.88 -2.04 0.56
CA ASP A 131 3.69 -3.06 1.21
C ASP A 131 3.00 -3.44 2.54
N PRO A 132 2.83 -4.71 2.91
CA PRO A 132 2.18 -5.08 4.17
C PRO A 132 2.82 -4.49 5.43
N MET A 133 4.14 -4.30 5.42
CA MET A 133 4.89 -3.96 6.62
C MET A 133 5.76 -2.71 6.43
N LEU A 134 5.52 -1.68 7.24
CA LEU A 134 6.42 -0.53 7.35
C LEU A 134 7.28 -0.69 8.62
N ALA A 135 8.29 -1.56 8.55
CA ALA A 135 9.16 -1.88 9.69
C ALA A 135 10.25 -0.82 9.88
N THR A 136 11.41 -0.94 9.24
CA THR A 136 12.48 0.08 9.30
C THR A 136 12.22 1.28 8.40
N GLY A 137 11.35 1.14 7.41
CA GLY A 137 11.03 2.16 6.42
C GLY A 137 12.01 2.25 5.24
N ASN A 138 13.16 1.57 5.29
CA ASN A 138 14.20 1.73 4.28
C ASN A 138 13.75 1.32 2.87
N SER A 139 13.10 0.15 2.72
CA SER A 139 12.59 -0.31 1.42
C SER A 139 11.49 0.61 0.88
N ALA A 140 10.56 1.03 1.75
CA ALA A 140 9.50 1.97 1.37
C ALA A 140 10.07 3.32 0.93
N ALA A 141 11.04 3.87 1.68
CA ALA A 141 11.70 5.13 1.33
C ALA A 141 12.46 5.02 0.00
N ALA A 142 13.21 3.93 -0.22
CA ALA A 142 13.91 3.71 -1.48
C ALA A 142 12.94 3.58 -2.67
N ALA A 143 11.83 2.84 -2.49
CA ALA A 143 10.79 2.71 -3.53
C ALA A 143 10.17 4.06 -3.89
N VAL A 144 9.82 4.87 -2.90
CA VAL A 144 9.26 6.22 -3.11
C VAL A 144 10.28 7.15 -3.77
N ALA A 145 11.55 7.12 -3.32
CA ALA A 145 12.62 7.90 -3.95
C ALA A 145 12.78 7.56 -5.44
N ARG A 146 12.70 6.26 -5.77
CA ARG A 146 12.78 5.79 -7.16
C ARG A 146 11.58 6.21 -7.99
N LEU A 147 10.38 6.17 -7.43
CA LEU A 147 9.15 6.62 -8.09
C LEU A 147 9.15 8.13 -8.36
N LYS A 148 9.66 8.93 -7.43
CA LYS A 148 9.76 10.40 -7.61
C LYS A 148 10.58 10.81 -8.83
N GLN A 149 11.52 9.97 -9.28
CA GLN A 149 12.28 10.22 -10.52
C GLN A 149 11.39 10.21 -11.79
N LEU A 150 10.19 9.63 -11.70
CA LEU A 150 9.19 9.65 -12.78
C LEU A 150 8.20 10.82 -12.67
N ASN A 151 8.39 11.70 -11.68
CA ASN A 151 7.58 12.89 -11.42
C ASN A 151 6.05 12.63 -11.39
N PRO A 152 5.54 11.61 -10.66
CA PRO A 152 4.11 11.35 -10.61
C PRO A 152 3.35 12.52 -9.99
N LYS A 153 2.07 12.65 -10.35
CA LYS A 153 1.18 13.72 -9.86
C LYS A 153 1.07 13.72 -8.33
N SER A 154 0.95 12.55 -7.73
CA SER A 154 0.99 12.34 -6.27
C SER A 154 1.48 10.94 -5.92
N ILE A 155 1.96 10.79 -4.69
CA ILE A 155 2.30 9.48 -4.12
C ILE A 155 1.67 9.38 -2.73
N LYS A 156 0.97 8.27 -2.45
CA LYS A 156 0.57 7.83 -1.12
C LYS A 156 1.19 6.46 -0.84
N PHE A 157 1.44 6.16 0.42
CA PHE A 157 1.96 4.86 0.86
C PHE A 157 0.95 4.16 1.76
N MET A 158 0.74 2.86 1.58
CA MET A 158 -0.18 2.06 2.38
C MET A 158 0.48 0.78 2.87
N CYS A 159 0.29 0.48 4.17
CA CYS A 159 0.70 -0.78 4.78
C CYS A 159 -0.37 -1.29 5.76
N LEU A 160 -0.29 -2.57 6.14
CA LEU A 160 -1.15 -3.12 7.20
C LEU A 160 -0.65 -2.70 8.58
N LEU A 161 0.64 -2.87 8.81
CA LEU A 161 1.30 -2.56 10.08
C LEU A 161 2.49 -1.64 9.86
N ALA A 162 2.61 -0.67 10.73
CA ALA A 162 3.78 0.19 10.83
C ALA A 162 4.45 0.08 12.21
N ALA A 163 5.76 0.28 12.25
CA ALA A 163 6.50 0.60 13.46
C ALA A 163 6.76 2.11 13.51
N PRO A 164 6.87 2.72 14.71
CA PRO A 164 7.22 4.14 14.84
C PRO A 164 8.50 4.52 14.11
N GLU A 165 9.49 3.62 14.11
CA GLU A 165 10.78 3.78 13.44
C GLU A 165 10.60 3.89 11.92
N GLY A 166 9.75 3.04 11.33
CA GLY A 166 9.45 3.07 9.90
C GLY A 166 8.68 4.32 9.48
N VAL A 167 7.71 4.73 10.29
CA VAL A 167 6.98 5.98 10.09
C VAL A 167 7.93 7.17 10.10
N ALA A 168 8.80 7.26 11.11
CA ALA A 168 9.78 8.34 11.23
C ALA A 168 10.75 8.37 10.03
N THR A 169 11.23 7.20 9.57
CA THR A 169 12.09 7.09 8.40
C THR A 169 11.39 7.63 7.15
N MET A 170 10.16 7.21 6.90
CA MET A 170 9.37 7.66 5.74
C MET A 170 9.08 9.15 5.80
N GLN A 171 8.62 9.67 6.93
CA GLN A 171 8.32 11.09 7.10
C GLN A 171 9.54 11.99 6.94
N LYS A 172 10.70 11.53 7.40
CA LYS A 172 11.98 12.25 7.23
C LYS A 172 12.43 12.26 5.77
N ALA A 173 12.35 11.11 5.07
CA ALA A 173 12.79 10.99 3.69
C ALA A 173 11.81 11.62 2.70
N HIS A 174 10.51 11.51 2.98
CA HIS A 174 9.42 11.93 2.09
C HIS A 174 8.32 12.67 2.85
N PRO A 175 8.58 13.92 3.29
CA PRO A 175 7.63 14.72 4.07
C PRO A 175 6.37 15.13 3.29
N ASP A 176 6.28 14.82 2.03
CA ASP A 176 5.18 15.08 1.09
C ASP A 176 4.36 13.81 0.77
N VAL A 177 4.68 12.66 1.36
CA VAL A 177 3.99 11.38 1.10
C VAL A 177 3.22 10.95 2.33
N ASP A 178 1.90 10.91 2.23
CA ASP A 178 1.03 10.45 3.32
C ASP A 178 1.11 8.93 3.47
N ILE A 179 1.02 8.49 4.73
CA ILE A 179 1.12 7.08 5.14
C ILE A 179 -0.23 6.63 5.66
N TYR A 180 -0.77 5.54 5.11
CA TYR A 180 -2.00 4.90 5.55
C TYR A 180 -1.69 3.53 6.13
N THR A 181 -2.18 3.26 7.34
CA THR A 181 -1.94 1.98 8.03
C THR A 181 -3.14 1.55 8.85
N ALA A 182 -3.34 0.25 9.01
CA ALA A 182 -4.38 -0.28 9.88
C ALA A 182 -3.96 -0.27 11.36
N ALA A 183 -2.65 -0.32 11.67
CA ALA A 183 -2.15 -0.16 13.03
C ALA A 183 -0.69 0.31 13.04
N VAL A 184 -0.34 1.03 14.10
CA VAL A 184 1.04 1.31 14.49
C VAL A 184 1.34 0.47 15.73
N ASP A 185 2.28 -0.45 15.60
CA ASP A 185 2.69 -1.32 16.68
C ASP A 185 3.79 -0.69 17.54
N ARG A 186 4.16 -1.36 18.63
CA ARG A 186 4.96 -0.74 19.68
C ARG A 186 6.37 -0.35 19.25
N GLN A 187 7.10 -1.26 18.56
CA GLN A 187 8.52 -1.08 18.21
C GLN A 187 9.02 -2.18 17.28
N LEU A 188 10.26 -2.08 16.83
CA LEU A 188 10.99 -3.18 16.19
C LEU A 188 11.75 -4.03 17.22
N ASP A 189 11.96 -5.32 16.92
CA ASP A 189 12.92 -6.16 17.63
C ASP A 189 14.35 -5.96 17.09
N ALA A 190 15.31 -6.71 17.66
CA ALA A 190 16.72 -6.64 17.26
C ALA A 190 16.98 -7.11 15.81
N HIS A 191 16.04 -7.81 15.19
CA HIS A 191 16.14 -8.30 13.81
C HIS A 191 15.33 -7.43 12.82
N GLY A 192 14.66 -6.37 13.32
CA GLY A 192 13.86 -5.46 12.51
C GLY A 192 12.43 -5.95 12.24
N TYR A 193 11.92 -6.91 13.01
CA TYR A 193 10.51 -7.31 12.97
C TYR A 193 9.66 -6.41 13.86
N ILE A 194 8.45 -6.12 13.40
CA ILE A 194 7.48 -5.33 14.17
C ILE A 194 6.95 -6.16 15.36
N LEU A 195 6.91 -5.57 16.54
CA LEU A 195 6.36 -6.15 17.77
C LEU A 195 5.13 -5.37 18.26
N PRO A 196 3.99 -6.07 18.56
CA PRO A 196 3.74 -7.51 18.51
C PRO A 196 3.67 -8.08 17.09
N GLY A 197 3.38 -7.28 16.07
CA GLY A 197 3.44 -7.64 14.66
C GLY A 197 2.47 -8.74 14.23
N LEU A 198 2.84 -9.40 13.14
CA LEU A 198 2.16 -10.59 12.60
C LEU A 198 3.17 -11.60 12.00
N GLY A 199 4.46 -11.48 12.32
CA GLY A 199 5.53 -12.28 11.72
C GLY A 199 5.97 -11.75 10.36
N ASP A 200 6.56 -12.60 9.52
CA ASP A 200 6.93 -12.26 8.15
C ASP A 200 5.71 -12.36 7.24
N ALA A 201 5.27 -11.21 6.71
CA ALA A 201 4.10 -11.15 5.85
C ALA A 201 4.30 -11.91 4.53
N GLY A 202 5.50 -11.83 3.94
CA GLY A 202 5.82 -12.53 2.71
C GLY A 202 5.73 -14.05 2.87
N ASP A 203 6.35 -14.59 3.91
CA ASP A 203 6.30 -16.02 4.21
C ASP A 203 4.86 -16.49 4.50
N ARG A 204 4.08 -15.70 5.23
CA ARG A 204 2.68 -16.02 5.52
C ARG A 204 1.78 -15.94 4.30
N ILE A 205 2.05 -15.01 3.36
CA ILE A 205 1.32 -14.90 2.09
C ILE A 205 1.68 -16.07 1.16
N PHE A 206 2.97 -16.38 1.04
CA PHE A 206 3.45 -17.31 0.02
C PHE A 206 3.68 -18.74 0.52
N GLY A 207 3.67 -18.95 1.84
CA GLY A 207 3.89 -20.26 2.44
C GLY A 207 5.34 -20.75 2.26
N THR A 208 6.30 -19.83 2.40
CA THR A 208 7.74 -20.10 2.15
C THR A 208 8.52 -20.51 3.40
N LYS A 209 7.85 -20.66 4.54
CA LYS A 209 8.36 -21.30 5.77
C LYS A 209 7.36 -22.29 6.33
#